data_be5389c55d779839d075a96ecfe44277
#
_entry.id   be5389c55d779839d075a96ecfe44277
#
_cell.length_a   1.000
_cell.length_b   1.000
_cell.length_c   1.000
_cell.angle_alpha   90.00
_cell.angle_beta   90.00
_cell.angle_gamma   90.00
#
_symmetry.space_group_name_H-M   'P 1'
#
loop_
_entity.id
_entity.type
_entity.pdbx_description
1 polymer ?
#
loop_
_entity_poly.entity_id
_entity_poly.type
_entity_poly.pdbx_seq_one_letter_code
_entity_poly.pdbx_strand_id
1 'polypeptide(L)'
;MKYIIMCGGEYRLWQTPRQLTEFRGEALVARTIRLLKAAGAEDIAISSNDERFEGFSVPVLHHDNGFTCQDGAREGSWVEAFYPTEEPVCYLFGDVFFSPEAIKKIVKTEVASVMFFASAPPFAHTYCKPHAEPFAFKVVDQKRFRAAISFVKANETTGIFRRRPIAWELWQVLNGENVKEINFKNYAAINDYTCDIDDAEDIRKIEKLF
;
A
#
# COMPACT_ATOMS: atom_id res chain seq x y z
N MET A 1 -2.00 -1.83 -17.95
CA MET A 1 -1.28 -1.67 -16.66
C MET A 1 -1.87 -2.67 -15.68
N LYS A 2 -1.03 -3.46 -15.05
CA LYS A 2 -1.42 -4.40 -13.99
C LYS A 2 -1.66 -3.67 -12.66
N TYR A 3 -2.69 -4.08 -11.93
CA TYR A 3 -2.99 -3.58 -10.58
C TYR A 3 -2.77 -4.73 -9.59
N ILE A 4 -1.81 -4.58 -8.67
CA ILE A 4 -1.47 -5.60 -7.68
C ILE A 4 -1.90 -5.13 -6.31
N ILE A 5 -2.82 -5.85 -5.68
CA ILE A 5 -3.24 -5.62 -4.30
C ILE A 5 -2.26 -6.40 -3.41
N MET A 6 -1.49 -5.67 -2.61
CA MET A 6 -0.45 -6.24 -1.75
C MET A 6 -1.08 -6.80 -0.48
N CYS A 7 -1.19 -8.11 -0.40
CA CYS A 7 -1.79 -8.84 0.72
C CYS A 7 -0.78 -9.75 1.43
N GLY A 8 0.49 -9.36 1.40
CA GLY A 8 1.56 -10.05 2.11
C GLY A 8 1.80 -9.46 3.49
N GLY A 9 2.56 -10.19 4.28
CA GLY A 9 2.96 -9.83 5.63
C GLY A 9 2.05 -10.45 6.71
N GLU A 10 2.69 -10.96 7.75
CA GLU A 10 2.01 -11.47 8.93
C GLU A 10 1.98 -10.39 10.01
N TYR A 11 0.81 -10.21 10.63
CA TYR A 11 0.65 -9.37 11.80
C TYR A 11 0.01 -10.17 12.92
N ARG A 12 0.79 -10.54 13.94
CA ARG A 12 0.36 -11.47 15.00
C ARG A 12 -0.83 -11.01 15.86
N LEU A 13 -1.08 -9.72 15.93
CA LEU A 13 -2.21 -9.18 16.68
C LEU A 13 -3.56 -9.47 16.01
N TRP A 14 -3.53 -9.93 14.74
CA TRP A 14 -4.70 -10.28 13.98
C TRP A 14 -4.67 -11.77 13.66
N GLN A 15 -5.67 -12.53 14.10
CA GLN A 15 -5.83 -13.96 13.76
C GLN A 15 -6.09 -14.16 12.26
N THR A 16 -6.55 -13.10 11.58
CA THR A 16 -6.86 -13.06 10.16
C THR A 16 -6.10 -11.91 9.53
N PRO A 17 -5.56 -12.06 8.30
CA PRO A 17 -4.96 -10.94 7.59
C PRO A 17 -5.88 -9.72 7.56
N ARG A 18 -5.33 -8.53 7.84
CA ARG A 18 -6.11 -7.28 7.87
C ARG A 18 -6.90 -7.03 6.59
N GLN A 19 -6.36 -7.47 5.47
CA GLN A 19 -6.96 -7.38 4.15
C GLN A 19 -8.26 -8.17 4.00
N LEU A 20 -8.48 -9.17 4.88
CA LEU A 20 -9.71 -9.97 4.96
C LEU A 20 -10.70 -9.40 5.98
N THR A 21 -10.38 -8.31 6.65
CA THR A 21 -11.33 -7.61 7.53
C THR A 21 -12.57 -7.19 6.74
N GLU A 22 -13.74 -7.47 7.29
CA GLU A 22 -15.00 -7.18 6.63
C GLU A 22 -15.55 -5.81 7.03
N PHE A 23 -16.04 -5.09 6.02
CA PHE A 23 -16.87 -3.92 6.16
C PHE A 23 -18.25 -4.25 5.56
N ARG A 24 -19.28 -4.32 6.40
CA ARG A 24 -20.67 -4.68 5.99
C ARG A 24 -20.75 -5.98 5.20
N GLY A 25 -19.99 -6.99 5.59
CA GLY A 25 -19.98 -8.30 4.96
C GLY A 25 -19.14 -8.39 3.67
N GLU A 26 -18.38 -7.36 3.31
CA GLU A 26 -17.43 -7.37 2.19
C GLU A 26 -16.02 -7.20 2.70
N ALA A 27 -15.12 -8.17 2.43
CA ALA A 27 -13.70 -8.06 2.78
C ALA A 27 -13.02 -6.88 2.06
N LEU A 28 -12.04 -6.23 2.71
CA LEU A 28 -11.33 -5.08 2.13
C LEU A 28 -10.73 -5.39 0.76
N VAL A 29 -10.12 -6.57 0.60
CA VAL A 29 -9.56 -7.00 -0.68
C VAL A 29 -10.65 -7.17 -1.75
N ALA A 30 -11.80 -7.76 -1.42
CA ALA A 30 -12.93 -7.92 -2.34
C ALA A 30 -13.48 -6.55 -2.78
N ARG A 31 -13.63 -5.64 -1.82
CA ARG A 31 -14.01 -4.26 -2.06
C ARG A 31 -13.05 -3.56 -3.01
N THR A 32 -11.76 -3.67 -2.79
CA THR A 32 -10.72 -3.06 -3.64
C THR A 32 -10.80 -3.61 -5.07
N ILE A 33 -10.93 -4.94 -5.24
CA ILE A 33 -11.12 -5.58 -6.56
C ILE A 33 -12.36 -5.01 -7.26
N ARG A 34 -13.49 -4.94 -6.57
CA ARG A 34 -14.75 -4.43 -7.14
C ARG A 34 -14.61 -2.96 -7.56
N LEU A 35 -13.99 -2.13 -6.74
CA LEU A 35 -13.77 -0.71 -7.05
C LEU A 35 -12.81 -0.51 -8.23
N LEU A 36 -11.74 -1.32 -8.33
CA LEU A 36 -10.82 -1.30 -9.46
C LEU A 36 -11.55 -1.68 -10.77
N LYS A 37 -12.33 -2.75 -10.76
CA LYS A 37 -13.15 -3.16 -11.92
C LYS A 37 -14.13 -2.05 -12.32
N ALA A 38 -14.81 -1.44 -11.36
CA ALA A 38 -15.73 -0.32 -11.61
C ALA A 38 -15.05 0.94 -12.16
N ALA A 39 -13.76 1.12 -11.87
CA ALA A 39 -12.95 2.22 -12.41
C ALA A 39 -12.33 1.91 -13.79
N GLY A 40 -12.53 0.70 -14.33
CA GLY A 40 -12.05 0.26 -15.65
C GLY A 40 -10.69 -0.45 -15.62
N ALA A 41 -10.23 -0.92 -14.46
CA ALA A 41 -9.05 -1.78 -14.39
C ALA A 41 -9.41 -3.20 -14.81
N GLU A 42 -8.67 -3.76 -15.80
CA GLU A 42 -8.93 -5.09 -16.35
C GLU A 42 -7.94 -6.15 -15.84
N ASP A 43 -6.67 -5.76 -15.67
CA ASP A 43 -5.59 -6.66 -15.21
C ASP A 43 -5.33 -6.44 -13.72
N ILE A 44 -6.02 -7.21 -12.88
CA ILE A 44 -5.97 -7.12 -11.42
C ILE A 44 -5.44 -8.44 -10.87
N ALA A 45 -4.53 -8.39 -9.90
CA ALA A 45 -4.02 -9.55 -9.18
C ALA A 45 -3.85 -9.24 -7.68
N ILE A 46 -3.78 -10.28 -6.87
CA ILE A 46 -3.38 -10.20 -5.46
C ILE A 46 -1.94 -10.71 -5.37
N SER A 47 -1.10 -10.07 -4.55
CA SER A 47 0.23 -10.60 -4.20
C SER A 47 0.18 -11.11 -2.75
N SER A 48 0.31 -12.43 -2.57
CA SER A 48 0.29 -13.07 -1.25
C SER A 48 0.84 -14.49 -1.32
N ASN A 49 1.27 -15.04 -0.17
CA ASN A 49 1.56 -16.46 0.02
C ASN A 49 0.51 -17.17 0.90
N ASP A 50 -0.55 -16.47 1.26
CA ASP A 50 -1.61 -17.01 2.12
C ASP A 50 -2.75 -17.56 1.24
N GLU A 51 -3.03 -18.86 1.35
CA GLU A 51 -4.05 -19.58 0.57
C GLU A 51 -5.47 -18.99 0.74
N ARG A 52 -5.72 -18.26 1.83
CA ARG A 52 -7.02 -17.58 2.06
C ARG A 52 -7.37 -16.55 1.00
N PHE A 53 -6.38 -16.08 0.23
CA PHE A 53 -6.60 -15.16 -0.89
C PHE A 53 -6.95 -15.83 -2.21
N GLU A 54 -6.87 -17.15 -2.33
CA GLU A 54 -7.18 -17.88 -3.58
C GLU A 54 -8.68 -17.90 -3.92
N GLY A 55 -9.55 -17.61 -2.96
CA GLY A 55 -11.00 -17.55 -3.16
C GLY A 55 -11.53 -16.32 -3.89
N PHE A 56 -10.68 -15.33 -4.19
CA PHE A 56 -11.08 -14.10 -4.88
C PHE A 56 -11.01 -14.24 -6.40
N SER A 57 -11.88 -13.52 -7.13
CA SER A 57 -12.06 -13.63 -8.58
C SER A 57 -10.95 -12.96 -9.41
N VAL A 58 -9.70 -13.03 -8.95
CA VAL A 58 -8.49 -12.52 -9.61
C VAL A 58 -7.32 -13.46 -9.31
N PRO A 59 -6.28 -13.50 -10.17
CA PRO A 59 -5.09 -14.33 -9.91
C PRO A 59 -4.37 -13.95 -8.63
N VAL A 60 -3.82 -14.95 -7.94
CA VAL A 60 -2.89 -14.76 -6.84
C VAL A 60 -1.46 -14.94 -7.35
N LEU A 61 -0.64 -13.93 -7.15
CA LEU A 61 0.78 -13.95 -7.43
C LEU A 61 1.50 -14.36 -6.14
N HIS A 62 1.96 -15.59 -6.08
CA HIS A 62 2.68 -16.09 -4.93
C HIS A 62 4.00 -15.33 -4.77
N HIS A 63 4.17 -14.70 -3.64
CA HIS A 63 5.31 -13.84 -3.34
C HIS A 63 5.68 -13.91 -1.87
N ASP A 64 6.80 -14.54 -1.59
CA ASP A 64 7.42 -14.49 -0.27
C ASP A 64 8.14 -13.16 -0.11
N ASN A 65 7.56 -12.28 0.67
CA ASN A 65 8.11 -10.95 0.90
C ASN A 65 9.11 -10.89 2.06
N GLY A 66 9.37 -12.01 2.74
CA GLY A 66 10.31 -12.07 3.87
C GLY A 66 9.99 -11.12 5.04
N PHE A 67 8.90 -10.34 4.92
CA PHE A 67 8.53 -9.34 5.91
C PHE A 67 7.57 -9.95 6.94
N THR A 68 8.06 -10.13 8.14
CA THR A 68 7.24 -10.55 9.29
C THR A 68 7.30 -9.52 10.41
N CYS A 69 6.22 -9.40 11.17
CA CYS A 69 6.17 -8.60 12.37
C CYS A 69 5.76 -9.52 13.53
N GLN A 70 6.76 -10.06 14.24
CA GLN A 70 6.56 -11.00 15.34
C GLN A 70 7.02 -10.36 16.65
N ASP A 71 6.12 -10.32 17.65
CA ASP A 71 6.44 -9.89 19.03
C ASP A 71 7.17 -8.52 19.12
N GLY A 72 6.83 -7.59 18.21
CA GLY A 72 7.50 -6.30 18.10
C GLY A 72 8.84 -6.32 17.36
N ALA A 73 9.39 -7.50 17.06
CA ALA A 73 10.51 -7.65 16.14
C ALA A 73 9.99 -7.72 14.70
N ARG A 74 10.53 -6.89 13.83
CA ARG A 74 10.25 -6.91 12.40
C ARG A 74 11.42 -7.56 11.69
N GLU A 75 11.19 -8.68 11.04
CA GLU A 75 12.15 -9.34 10.16
C GLU A 75 11.86 -8.98 8.70
N GLY A 76 12.86 -9.08 7.84
CA GLY A 76 12.77 -8.69 6.44
C GLY A 76 12.69 -7.18 6.20
N SER A 77 12.79 -6.76 4.97
CA SER A 77 12.65 -5.35 4.57
C SER A 77 11.23 -5.07 4.07
N TRP A 78 10.63 -3.95 4.50
CA TRP A 78 9.28 -3.57 4.06
C TRP A 78 9.17 -3.47 2.53
N VAL A 79 10.26 -3.03 1.86
CA VAL A 79 10.26 -2.91 0.40
C VAL A 79 10.27 -4.25 -0.34
N GLU A 80 10.48 -5.37 0.35
CA GLU A 80 10.34 -6.71 -0.22
C GLU A 80 8.87 -7.11 -0.45
N ALA A 81 7.92 -6.36 0.09
CA ALA A 81 6.50 -6.56 -0.16
C ALA A 81 6.08 -6.26 -1.62
N PHE A 82 6.88 -5.51 -2.38
CA PHE A 82 6.58 -5.24 -3.79
C PHE A 82 6.87 -6.46 -4.66
N TYR A 83 5.83 -7.03 -5.28
CA TYR A 83 5.99 -8.12 -6.23
C TYR A 83 6.89 -7.73 -7.39
N PRO A 84 7.95 -8.50 -7.69
CA PRO A 84 8.89 -8.16 -8.75
C PRO A 84 8.24 -8.28 -10.13
N THR A 85 8.31 -7.24 -10.94
CA THR A 85 7.83 -7.23 -12.33
C THR A 85 8.65 -6.27 -13.18
N GLU A 86 8.70 -6.52 -14.50
CA GLU A 86 9.31 -5.63 -15.49
C GLU A 86 8.26 -4.71 -16.14
N GLU A 87 6.97 -5.05 -16.00
CA GLU A 87 5.88 -4.32 -16.64
C GLU A 87 5.40 -3.14 -15.81
N PRO A 88 4.78 -2.12 -16.44
CA PRO A 88 4.09 -1.05 -15.72
C PRO A 88 3.02 -1.62 -14.77
N VAL A 89 3.09 -1.22 -13.50
CA VAL A 89 2.23 -1.75 -12.44
C VAL A 89 1.75 -0.65 -11.50
N CYS A 90 0.57 -0.87 -10.91
CA CYS A 90 0.08 -0.11 -9.77
C CYS A 90 -0.03 -1.05 -8.56
N TYR A 91 0.79 -0.82 -7.55
CA TYR A 91 0.72 -1.50 -6.26
C TYR A 91 -0.25 -0.76 -5.35
N LEU A 92 -1.28 -1.45 -4.84
CA LEU A 92 -2.21 -0.93 -3.84
C LEU A 92 -1.98 -1.66 -2.52
N PHE A 93 -1.93 -0.94 -1.41
CA PHE A 93 -1.83 -1.57 -0.10
C PHE A 93 -3.16 -2.22 0.24
N GLY A 94 -3.12 -3.52 0.56
CA GLY A 94 -4.31 -4.35 0.67
C GLY A 94 -5.12 -4.12 1.95
N ASP A 95 -4.52 -3.52 2.97
CA ASP A 95 -5.12 -3.16 4.25
C ASP A 95 -5.76 -1.76 4.25
N VAL A 96 -5.85 -1.11 3.09
CA VAL A 96 -6.47 0.20 2.93
C VAL A 96 -7.97 0.09 2.59
N PHE A 97 -8.79 0.82 3.32
CA PHE A 97 -10.19 1.06 2.97
C PHE A 97 -10.26 2.21 1.96
N PHE A 98 -10.32 1.88 0.69
CA PHE A 98 -10.40 2.87 -0.38
C PHE A 98 -11.79 3.46 -0.55
N SER A 99 -11.88 4.76 -0.79
CA SER A 99 -13.07 5.37 -1.39
C SER A 99 -13.17 5.04 -2.89
N PRO A 100 -14.37 5.09 -3.50
CA PRO A 100 -14.50 4.98 -4.95
C PRO A 100 -13.73 6.08 -5.70
N GLU A 101 -13.69 7.29 -5.14
CA GLU A 101 -13.01 8.45 -5.70
C GLU A 101 -11.49 8.29 -5.67
N ALA A 102 -10.94 7.73 -4.58
CA ALA A 102 -9.52 7.41 -4.49
C ALA A 102 -9.11 6.41 -5.57
N ILE A 103 -9.84 5.31 -5.72
CA ILE A 103 -9.56 4.32 -6.77
C ILE A 103 -9.69 4.93 -8.17
N LYS A 104 -10.72 5.73 -8.45
CA LYS A 104 -10.84 6.43 -9.74
C LYS A 104 -9.65 7.35 -10.00
N LYS A 105 -9.19 8.08 -8.97
CA LYS A 105 -8.00 8.94 -9.07
C LYS A 105 -6.75 8.12 -9.37
N ILE A 106 -6.51 7.04 -8.63
CA ILE A 106 -5.35 6.15 -8.85
C ILE A 106 -5.38 5.58 -10.28
N VAL A 107 -6.53 5.07 -10.74
CA VAL A 107 -6.65 4.46 -12.08
C VAL A 107 -6.44 5.50 -13.18
N LYS A 108 -7.04 6.69 -13.08
CA LYS A 108 -7.03 7.72 -14.14
C LYS A 108 -5.77 8.58 -14.17
N THR A 109 -4.99 8.64 -13.07
CA THR A 109 -3.76 9.45 -13.06
C THR A 109 -2.75 8.88 -14.04
N GLU A 110 -2.38 9.67 -15.05
CA GLU A 110 -1.28 9.33 -15.96
C GLU A 110 0.06 9.56 -15.27
N VAL A 111 0.98 8.64 -15.46
CA VAL A 111 2.28 8.63 -14.78
C VAL A 111 3.38 8.36 -15.80
N ALA A 112 4.35 9.27 -15.89
CA ALA A 112 5.48 9.12 -16.81
C ALA A 112 6.60 8.22 -16.25
N SER A 113 6.75 8.14 -14.92
CA SER A 113 7.80 7.34 -14.27
C SER A 113 7.23 6.61 -13.06
N VAL A 114 7.18 7.26 -11.90
CA VAL A 114 6.61 6.71 -10.66
C VAL A 114 5.74 7.78 -10.00
N MET A 115 4.59 7.37 -9.47
CA MET A 115 3.72 8.22 -8.66
C MET A 115 3.34 7.50 -7.36
N PHE A 116 3.41 8.22 -6.26
CA PHE A 116 2.97 7.78 -4.95
C PHE A 116 1.64 8.43 -4.60
N PHE A 117 0.71 7.65 -4.06
CA PHE A 117 -0.60 8.10 -3.58
C PHE A 117 -0.66 7.92 -2.08
N ALA A 118 -1.04 8.98 -1.38
CA ALA A 118 -1.09 9.01 0.09
C ALA A 118 -2.11 10.01 0.59
N SER A 119 -2.39 9.99 1.89
CA SER A 119 -3.33 10.93 2.52
C SER A 119 -2.87 12.39 2.40
N ALA A 120 -3.84 13.31 2.29
CA ALA A 120 -3.59 14.75 2.19
C ALA A 120 -3.40 15.39 3.58
N PRO A 121 -2.50 16.38 3.72
CA PRO A 121 -2.47 17.21 4.92
C PRO A 121 -3.70 18.15 5.00
N PRO A 122 -4.12 18.61 6.18
CA PRO A 122 -3.62 18.20 7.49
C PRO A 122 -4.06 16.78 7.83
N PHE A 123 -3.18 15.98 8.42
CA PHE A 123 -3.44 14.57 8.71
C PHE A 123 -4.34 14.33 9.94
N ALA A 124 -4.90 15.38 10.52
CA ALA A 124 -5.78 15.32 11.70
C ALA A 124 -7.24 15.22 11.27
N HIS A 125 -7.64 14.13 10.59
CA HIS A 125 -9.02 13.88 10.22
C HIS A 125 -9.73 13.02 11.27
N THR A 126 -11.04 13.22 11.40
CA THR A 126 -11.88 12.45 12.34
C THR A 126 -12.02 10.98 11.96
N TYR A 127 -11.81 10.64 10.70
CA TYR A 127 -11.92 9.29 10.13
C TYR A 127 -10.61 8.72 9.61
N CYS A 128 -9.55 9.53 9.51
CA CYS A 128 -8.20 9.10 9.15
C CYS A 128 -7.29 9.13 10.36
N LYS A 129 -6.11 8.55 10.21
CA LYS A 129 -5.06 8.61 11.22
C LYS A 129 -4.53 10.05 11.33
N PRO A 130 -4.00 10.47 12.49
CA PRO A 130 -3.37 11.79 12.67
C PRO A 130 -1.96 11.86 12.06
N HIS A 131 -1.65 10.99 11.10
CA HIS A 131 -0.36 10.92 10.40
C HIS A 131 -0.57 10.61 8.92
N ALA A 132 0.47 10.79 8.13
CA ALA A 132 0.44 10.53 6.70
C ALA A 132 0.40 9.03 6.40
N GLU A 133 -0.63 8.58 5.69
CA GLU A 133 -0.85 7.19 5.32
C GLU A 133 -0.53 6.95 3.85
N PRO A 134 0.23 5.89 3.53
CA PRO A 134 0.49 5.48 2.16
C PRO A 134 -0.66 4.61 1.63
N PHE A 135 -1.00 4.76 0.34
CA PHE A 135 -2.11 4.01 -0.26
C PHE A 135 -1.70 3.20 -1.50
N ALA A 136 -0.86 3.76 -2.37
CA ALA A 136 -0.47 3.08 -3.60
C ALA A 136 0.81 3.65 -4.22
N PHE A 137 1.50 2.83 -5.02
CA PHE A 137 2.52 3.25 -5.96
C PHE A 137 2.14 2.86 -7.38
N LYS A 138 2.13 3.82 -8.31
CA LYS A 138 1.96 3.56 -9.74
C LYS A 138 3.30 3.72 -10.44
N VAL A 139 3.80 2.64 -11.03
CA VAL A 139 5.18 2.50 -11.50
C VAL A 139 5.18 2.18 -12.99
N VAL A 140 5.77 3.06 -13.78
CA VAL A 140 6.05 2.86 -15.21
C VAL A 140 7.53 2.60 -15.42
N ASP A 141 8.40 3.34 -14.72
CA ASP A 141 9.84 3.15 -14.76
C ASP A 141 10.29 2.12 -13.70
N GLN A 142 10.20 0.85 -14.06
CA GLN A 142 10.60 -0.27 -13.20
C GLN A 142 12.08 -0.25 -12.84
N LYS A 143 12.94 0.21 -13.75
CA LYS A 143 14.39 0.30 -13.48
C LYS A 143 14.68 1.27 -12.35
N ARG A 144 14.07 2.46 -12.39
CA ARG A 144 14.20 3.47 -11.33
C ARG A 144 13.61 2.97 -10.01
N PHE A 145 12.44 2.34 -10.06
CA PHE A 145 11.77 1.84 -8.87
C PHE A 145 12.58 0.74 -8.17
N ARG A 146 13.10 -0.23 -8.91
CA ARG A 146 13.96 -1.29 -8.38
C ARG A 146 15.29 -0.77 -7.84
N ALA A 147 15.88 0.22 -8.49
CA ALA A 147 17.09 0.87 -7.97
C ALA A 147 16.82 1.52 -6.60
N ALA A 148 15.67 2.17 -6.43
CA ALA A 148 15.28 2.76 -5.16
C ALA A 148 15.00 1.68 -4.08
N ILE A 149 14.32 0.59 -4.43
CA ILE A 149 14.13 -0.57 -3.53
C ILE A 149 15.48 -1.13 -3.08
N SER A 150 16.40 -1.36 -4.01
CA SER A 150 17.73 -1.88 -3.71
C SER A 150 18.52 -0.93 -2.80
N PHE A 151 18.42 0.38 -3.04
CA PHE A 151 19.05 1.38 -2.18
C PHE A 151 18.47 1.36 -0.76
N VAL A 152 17.14 1.34 -0.63
CA VAL A 152 16.47 1.27 0.67
C VAL A 152 16.90 0.03 1.43
N LYS A 153 16.82 -1.16 0.79
CA LYS A 153 17.22 -2.44 1.40
C LYS A 153 18.69 -2.44 1.87
N ALA A 154 19.60 -1.97 1.03
CA ALA A 154 21.02 -1.93 1.35
C ALA A 154 21.37 -0.97 2.50
N ASN A 155 20.53 0.02 2.77
CA ASN A 155 20.79 1.09 3.74
C ASN A 155 19.88 1.05 4.95
N GLU A 156 18.99 0.07 5.09
CA GLU A 156 17.97 0.01 6.14
C GLU A 156 18.56 0.07 7.56
N THR A 157 19.74 -0.52 7.76
CA THR A 157 20.42 -0.60 9.07
C THR A 157 21.63 0.33 9.20
N THR A 158 21.96 1.11 8.17
CA THR A 158 23.18 1.95 8.14
C THR A 158 23.05 3.27 8.92
N GLY A 159 21.84 3.61 9.37
CA GLY A 159 21.55 4.89 10.04
C GLY A 159 21.37 6.08 9.09
N ILE A 160 21.35 5.85 7.76
CA ILE A 160 21.02 6.92 6.80
C ILE A 160 19.57 7.37 6.91
N PHE A 161 18.65 6.46 7.26
CA PHE A 161 17.26 6.75 7.54
C PHE A 161 17.08 7.10 9.02
N ARG A 162 16.16 8.03 9.33
CA ARG A 162 15.82 8.40 10.70
C ARG A 162 15.14 7.24 11.46
N ARG A 163 14.38 6.43 10.74
CA ARG A 163 13.66 5.25 11.24
C ARG A 163 13.76 4.13 10.20
N ARG A 164 13.26 2.96 10.53
CA ARG A 164 13.14 1.88 9.55
C ARG A 164 12.32 2.35 8.36
N PRO A 165 12.89 2.30 7.13
CA PRO A 165 12.23 2.85 5.94
C PRO A 165 10.97 2.06 5.56
N ILE A 166 9.95 2.80 5.18
CA ILE A 166 8.70 2.31 4.61
C ILE A 166 8.36 3.13 3.35
N ALA A 167 7.09 3.24 2.99
CA ALA A 167 6.63 3.90 1.77
C ALA A 167 7.12 5.35 1.60
N TRP A 168 7.11 6.15 2.66
CA TRP A 168 7.53 7.56 2.58
C TRP A 168 9.02 7.70 2.32
N GLU A 169 9.85 6.91 2.96
CA GLU A 169 11.29 6.92 2.74
C GLU A 169 11.63 6.40 1.34
N LEU A 170 10.95 5.36 0.84
CA LEU A 170 11.08 4.92 -0.54
C LEU A 170 10.71 6.03 -1.54
N TRP A 171 9.62 6.77 -1.27
CA TRP A 171 9.22 7.90 -2.10
C TRP A 171 10.26 9.03 -2.11
N GLN A 172 10.86 9.34 -0.96
CA GLN A 172 11.94 10.34 -0.87
C GLN A 172 13.18 9.90 -1.66
N VAL A 173 13.59 8.62 -1.57
CA VAL A 173 14.68 8.06 -2.39
C VAL A 173 14.38 8.22 -3.88
N LEU A 174 13.15 7.91 -4.32
CA LEU A 174 12.72 8.09 -5.71
C LEU A 174 12.80 9.54 -6.19
N ASN A 175 12.62 10.52 -5.30
CA ASN A 175 12.70 11.94 -5.65
C ASN A 175 14.08 12.56 -5.40
N GLY A 176 15.07 11.79 -4.92
CA GLY A 176 16.39 12.34 -4.56
C GLY A 176 16.35 13.29 -3.37
N GLU A 177 15.35 13.14 -2.50
CA GLU A 177 15.15 14.00 -1.33
C GLU A 177 15.95 13.49 -0.10
N ASN A 178 16.13 14.37 0.88
CA ASN A 178 16.78 14.00 2.14
C ASN A 178 15.94 12.97 2.90
N VAL A 179 16.50 11.80 3.20
CA VAL A 179 15.82 10.69 3.87
C VAL A 179 15.93 10.72 5.40
N LYS A 180 16.63 11.71 5.97
CA LYS A 180 16.72 11.90 7.44
C LYS A 180 15.49 12.57 8.02
N GLU A 181 14.70 13.26 7.18
CA GLU A 181 13.49 13.95 7.58
C GLU A 181 12.39 13.61 6.59
N ILE A 182 11.21 13.22 7.09
CA ILE A 182 10.08 12.98 6.21
C ILE A 182 9.54 14.31 5.71
N ASN A 183 9.49 14.47 4.40
CA ASN A 183 8.79 15.57 3.75
C ASN A 183 7.61 15.03 2.93
N PHE A 184 6.55 15.82 2.87
CA PHE A 184 5.30 15.46 2.18
C PHE A 184 5.18 16.24 0.88
N LYS A 185 6.08 15.94 -0.10
CA LYS A 185 6.16 16.65 -1.37
C LYS A 185 5.97 15.72 -2.56
N ASN A 186 5.55 16.30 -3.68
CA ASN A 186 5.57 15.69 -5.02
C ASN A 186 4.75 14.40 -5.18
N TYR A 187 3.79 14.10 -4.30
CA TYR A 187 2.92 12.92 -4.38
C TYR A 187 1.48 13.30 -4.75
N ALA A 188 0.70 12.33 -5.16
CA ALA A 188 -0.73 12.48 -5.45
C ALA A 188 -1.55 12.34 -4.16
N ALA A 189 -1.92 13.48 -3.56
CA ALA A 189 -2.69 13.49 -2.32
C ALA A 189 -4.13 13.01 -2.52
N ILE A 190 -4.60 12.08 -1.66
CA ILE A 190 -5.99 11.64 -1.56
C ILE A 190 -6.58 12.31 -0.32
N ASN A 191 -7.64 13.09 -0.53
CA ASN A 191 -8.28 13.88 0.52
C ASN A 191 -9.75 13.48 0.67
N ASP A 192 -9.96 12.27 1.15
CA ASP A 192 -11.28 11.73 1.47
C ASP A 192 -11.18 10.72 2.63
N TYR A 193 -12.18 9.87 2.82
CA TYR A 193 -12.20 8.90 3.92
C TYR A 193 -11.36 7.63 3.65
N THR A 194 -10.54 7.58 2.59
CA THR A 194 -9.57 6.50 2.37
C THR A 194 -8.59 6.47 3.53
N CYS A 195 -8.44 5.31 4.16
CA CYS A 195 -7.53 5.16 5.29
C CYS A 195 -7.00 3.72 5.43
N ASP A 196 -5.84 3.60 6.06
CA ASP A 196 -5.26 2.33 6.47
C ASP A 196 -6.03 1.72 7.66
N ILE A 197 -6.17 0.41 7.67
CA ILE A 197 -6.86 -0.33 8.74
C ILE A 197 -5.82 -1.06 9.58
N ASP A 198 -5.50 -0.46 10.73
CA ASP A 198 -4.56 -1.05 11.68
C ASP A 198 -5.26 -1.86 12.78
N ASP A 199 -6.49 -1.49 13.11
CA ASP A 199 -7.25 -2.15 14.17
C ASP A 199 -8.77 -2.11 13.93
N ALA A 200 -9.52 -2.81 14.79
CA ALA A 200 -10.98 -2.87 14.69
C ALA A 200 -11.66 -1.51 14.96
N GLU A 201 -11.01 -0.57 15.63
CA GLU A 201 -11.56 0.77 15.87
C GLU A 201 -11.59 1.58 14.57
N ASP A 202 -10.63 1.37 13.66
CA ASP A 202 -10.62 2.04 12.37
C ASP A 202 -11.86 1.66 11.53
N ILE A 203 -12.22 0.37 11.53
CA ILE A 203 -13.47 -0.08 10.89
C ILE A 203 -14.69 0.60 11.52
N ARG A 204 -14.75 0.67 12.86
CA ARG A 204 -15.89 1.34 13.55
C ARG A 204 -15.96 2.84 13.25
N LYS A 205 -14.84 3.51 13.06
CA LYS A 205 -14.82 4.92 12.64
C LYS A 205 -15.39 5.08 11.23
N ILE A 206 -14.99 4.20 10.31
CA ILE A 206 -15.51 4.19 8.94
C ILE A 206 -17.01 3.90 8.92
N GLU A 207 -17.47 2.91 9.70
CA GLU A 207 -18.91 2.57 9.77
C GLU A 207 -19.80 3.74 10.17
N LYS A 208 -19.27 4.66 10.99
CA LYS A 208 -20.00 5.87 11.40
C LYS A 208 -20.18 6.91 10.28
N LEU A 209 -19.46 6.76 9.16
CA LEU A 209 -19.55 7.67 8.01
C LEU A 209 -20.71 7.29 7.06
N PHE A 210 -21.25 6.09 7.19
CA PHE A 210 -22.27 5.49 6.34
C PHE A 210 -23.47 4.97 7.13
#